data_39a17e343ff28b4cef552380b5e06a53
#
_entry.id   39a17e343ff28b4cef552380b5e06a53
#
_cell.length_a   1.000
_cell.length_b   1.000
_cell.length_c   1.000
_cell.angle_alpha   90.00
_cell.angle_beta   90.00
_cell.angle_gamma   90.00
#
_symmetry.space_group_name_H-M   'P 1'
#
loop_
_entity.id
_entity.type
_entity.pdbx_description
1 polymer ?
#
loop_
_entity_poly.entity_id
_entity_poly.type
_entity_poly.pdbx_seq_one_letter_code
_entity_poly.pdbx_strand_id
1 'polypeptide(L)'
;MLRRLDAERSFAALILDMDGLMLDTEVVEFRAWQRAAEDFGWSISAEQYAQLLGRTARDGWAVMTAWWEQRPASRGSLTAIQDRAADYAAAETVAVKKGLFALLDWVQRERVPVAVASSSPHATVTARLREAGAGKAVDVIVGGDDVAHGKPAPDIFLAAARRLGCEPRVCVVVEDSDSGITAAAAAGMTPFLVPDSSMPRVIPAAVRARAYRICESLAEVLDILSAAPVVLGGRSPGHPCVLARP
;
A
#
# COMPACT_ATOMS: atom_id res chain seq x y z
N MET A 1 -22.62 6.48 -13.53
CA MET A 1 -22.56 5.48 -14.61
C MET A 1 -21.15 4.86 -14.53
N LEU A 2 -21.01 3.73 -13.80
CA LEU A 2 -19.73 3.01 -13.63
C LEU A 2 -19.28 2.51 -15.01
N ARG A 3 -18.16 3.01 -15.50
CA ARG A 3 -17.53 2.43 -16.70
C ARG A 3 -16.95 1.08 -16.28
N ARG A 4 -17.51 -0.02 -16.79
CA ARG A 4 -16.91 -1.35 -16.71
C ARG A 4 -15.47 -1.26 -17.23
N LEU A 5 -14.55 -2.11 -16.71
CA LEU A 5 -13.34 -2.44 -17.47
C LEU A 5 -13.82 -2.77 -18.88
N ASP A 6 -13.30 -2.05 -19.89
CA ASP A 6 -13.69 -2.33 -21.27
C ASP A 6 -13.58 -3.85 -21.47
N ALA A 7 -14.59 -4.47 -22.09
CA ALA A 7 -14.67 -5.94 -22.23
C ALA A 7 -13.42 -6.55 -22.91
N GLU A 8 -12.47 -5.72 -23.32
CA GLU A 8 -11.18 -6.05 -23.92
C GLU A 8 -10.01 -6.12 -22.93
N ARG A 9 -10.15 -5.66 -21.66
CA ARG A 9 -9.08 -5.73 -20.66
C ARG A 9 -9.34 -6.84 -19.66
N SER A 10 -8.75 -7.98 -19.94
CA SER A 10 -8.60 -9.07 -19.00
C SER A 10 -7.38 -8.84 -18.10
N PHE A 11 -7.44 -9.33 -16.86
CA PHE A 11 -6.30 -9.31 -15.94
C PHE A 11 -6.03 -10.72 -15.39
N ALA A 12 -4.81 -10.97 -14.94
CA ALA A 12 -4.37 -12.29 -14.47
C ALA A 12 -3.91 -12.30 -13.02
N ALA A 13 -3.61 -11.15 -12.42
CA ALA A 13 -3.14 -11.05 -11.06
C ALA A 13 -3.54 -9.71 -10.42
N LEU A 14 -3.70 -9.72 -9.09
CA LEU A 14 -3.97 -8.55 -8.27
C LEU A 14 -2.76 -8.28 -7.38
N ILE A 15 -2.29 -7.05 -7.33
CA ILE A 15 -1.23 -6.59 -6.44
C ILE A 15 -1.81 -5.46 -5.59
N LEU A 16 -1.78 -5.63 -4.27
CA LEU A 16 -2.32 -4.68 -3.31
C LEU A 16 -1.18 -3.99 -2.57
N ASP A 17 -1.27 -2.68 -2.40
CA ASP A 17 -0.55 -2.03 -1.32
C ASP A 17 -1.14 -2.43 0.04
N MET A 18 -0.44 -2.18 1.13
CA MET A 18 -0.92 -2.51 2.48
C MET A 18 -1.33 -1.27 3.27
N ASP A 19 -0.42 -0.32 3.40
CA ASP A 19 -0.54 0.80 4.32
C ASP A 19 -1.49 1.87 3.76
N GLY A 20 -2.57 2.19 4.49
CA GLY A 20 -3.62 3.10 4.00
C GLY A 20 -4.64 2.46 3.05
N LEU A 21 -4.32 1.31 2.41
CA LEU A 21 -5.19 0.62 1.48
C LEU A 21 -5.91 -0.60 2.10
N MET A 22 -5.14 -1.58 2.59
CA MET A 22 -5.67 -2.78 3.23
C MET A 22 -5.92 -2.56 4.71
N LEU A 23 -5.02 -1.83 5.35
CA LEU A 23 -4.97 -1.57 6.79
C LEU A 23 -4.91 -0.07 7.05
N ASP A 24 -5.54 0.36 8.13
CA ASP A 24 -5.61 1.76 8.56
C ASP A 24 -4.37 2.15 9.40
N THR A 25 -3.19 1.87 8.83
CA THR A 25 -1.89 2.04 9.51
C THR A 25 -1.55 3.51 9.72
N GLU A 26 -1.90 4.40 8.79
CA GLU A 26 -1.58 5.84 8.86
C GLU A 26 -2.17 6.50 10.11
N VAL A 27 -3.40 6.13 10.52
CA VAL A 27 -4.04 6.65 11.73
C VAL A 27 -3.31 6.16 12.98
N VAL A 28 -2.90 4.91 12.99
CA VAL A 28 -2.14 4.33 14.12
C VAL A 28 -0.77 4.98 14.23
N GLU A 29 -0.08 5.15 13.12
CA GLU A 29 1.22 5.81 13.10
C GLU A 29 1.12 7.27 13.54
N PHE A 30 0.14 8.01 13.06
CA PHE A 30 -0.08 9.40 13.49
C PHE A 30 -0.28 9.50 15.00
N ARG A 31 -1.16 8.67 15.59
CA ARG A 31 -1.39 8.64 17.04
C ARG A 31 -0.13 8.27 17.82
N ALA A 32 0.60 7.30 17.32
CA ALA A 32 1.85 6.86 17.93
C ALA A 32 2.90 7.98 17.93
N TRP A 33 3.05 8.69 16.81
CA TRP A 33 3.91 9.86 16.71
C TRP A 33 3.48 11.01 17.61
N GLN A 34 2.17 11.31 17.70
CA GLN A 34 1.65 12.33 18.62
C GLN A 34 2.03 12.00 20.06
N ARG A 35 1.69 10.78 20.49
CA ARG A 35 1.96 10.34 21.86
C ARG A 35 3.45 10.33 22.18
N ALA A 36 4.27 9.82 21.26
CA ALA A 36 5.72 9.83 21.44
C ALA A 36 6.28 11.26 21.52
N ALA A 37 5.81 12.16 20.67
CA ALA A 37 6.23 13.56 20.72
C ALA A 37 5.88 14.22 22.07
N GLU A 38 4.69 13.95 22.62
CA GLU A 38 4.24 14.46 23.93
C GLU A 38 5.15 14.00 25.07
N ASP A 39 5.63 12.76 25.05
CA ASP A 39 6.59 12.22 26.04
C ASP A 39 7.90 13.05 26.09
N PHE A 40 8.23 13.70 24.97
CA PHE A 40 9.43 14.54 24.85
C PHE A 40 9.10 16.06 24.87
N GLY A 41 7.88 16.43 25.26
CA GLY A 41 7.44 17.83 25.35
C GLY A 41 7.27 18.50 24.00
N TRP A 42 6.94 17.73 22.96
CA TRP A 42 6.62 18.19 21.62
C TRP A 42 5.18 17.83 21.25
N SER A 43 4.63 18.51 20.25
CA SER A 43 3.32 18.19 19.67
C SER A 43 3.42 18.20 18.15
N ILE A 44 2.76 17.26 17.51
CA ILE A 44 2.63 17.18 16.05
C ILE A 44 1.14 17.30 15.73
N SER A 45 0.76 18.36 14.99
CA SER A 45 -0.63 18.50 14.57
C SER A 45 -0.97 17.58 13.39
N ALA A 46 -2.27 17.36 13.18
CA ALA A 46 -2.74 16.59 12.02
C ALA A 46 -2.32 17.24 10.68
N GLU A 47 -2.33 18.58 10.62
CA GLU A 47 -1.91 19.33 9.44
C GLU A 47 -0.41 19.21 9.18
N GLN A 48 0.41 19.14 10.24
CA GLN A 48 1.84 18.87 10.10
C GLN A 48 2.06 17.44 9.62
N TYR A 49 1.42 16.45 10.28
CA TYR A 49 1.58 15.06 9.90
C TYR A 49 1.11 14.79 8.45
N ALA A 50 0.02 15.42 8.01
CA ALA A 50 -0.46 15.32 6.63
C ALA A 50 0.59 15.76 5.58
N GLN A 51 1.56 16.61 5.96
CA GLN A 51 2.66 16.99 5.06
C GLN A 51 3.70 15.88 4.88
N LEU A 52 3.70 14.86 5.74
CA LEU A 52 4.60 13.71 5.64
C LEU A 52 4.04 12.62 4.72
N LEU A 53 2.71 12.55 4.59
CA LEU A 53 2.02 11.52 3.83
C LEU A 53 2.44 11.53 2.35
N GLY A 54 2.73 10.36 1.81
CA GLY A 54 3.15 10.19 0.41
C GLY A 54 4.59 10.61 0.11
N ARG A 55 5.36 11.06 1.11
CA ARG A 55 6.80 11.32 0.96
C ARG A 55 7.61 10.04 1.11
N THR A 56 8.83 10.05 0.57
CA THR A 56 9.80 9.03 0.92
C THR A 56 10.18 9.14 2.40
N ALA A 57 10.60 8.05 3.03
CA ALA A 57 11.08 8.07 4.42
C ALA A 57 12.18 9.12 4.63
N ARG A 58 13.09 9.27 3.65
CA ARG A 58 14.15 10.27 3.68
C ARG A 58 13.62 11.70 3.69
N ASP A 59 12.64 12.01 2.81
CA ASP A 59 12.10 13.36 2.69
C ASP A 59 11.21 13.71 3.88
N GLY A 60 10.43 12.75 4.37
CA GLY A 60 9.65 12.88 5.59
C GLY A 60 10.55 13.16 6.80
N TRP A 61 11.65 12.42 6.92
CA TRP A 61 12.64 12.62 7.97
C TRP A 61 13.28 14.02 7.93
N ALA A 62 13.62 14.52 6.74
CA ALA A 62 14.17 15.87 6.58
C ALA A 62 13.19 16.95 7.04
N VAL A 63 11.88 16.80 6.72
CA VAL A 63 10.83 17.71 7.18
C VAL A 63 10.71 17.67 8.71
N MET A 64 10.66 16.48 9.29
CA MET A 64 10.56 16.32 10.75
C MET A 64 11.79 16.88 11.46
N THR A 65 12.99 16.70 10.90
CA THR A 65 14.23 17.29 11.44
C THR A 65 14.16 18.80 11.45
N ALA A 66 13.69 19.41 10.35
CA ALA A 66 13.53 20.87 10.27
C ALA A 66 12.53 21.41 11.32
N TRP A 67 11.42 20.69 11.57
CA TRP A 67 10.49 21.07 12.64
C TRP A 67 11.12 20.88 14.02
N TRP A 68 11.88 19.79 14.21
CA TRP A 68 12.57 19.52 15.46
C TRP A 68 13.58 20.59 15.82
N GLU A 69 14.37 21.09 14.89
CA GLU A 69 15.41 22.11 15.07
C GLU A 69 14.83 23.50 15.39
N GLN A 70 13.61 23.81 14.96
CA GLN A 70 12.95 25.10 15.22
C GLN A 70 12.33 25.22 16.61
N ARG A 71 12.46 24.22 17.47
CA ARG A 71 11.84 24.23 18.79
C ARG A 71 12.71 24.89 19.85
N PRO A 72 12.11 25.59 20.82
CA PRO A 72 12.83 26.01 22.02
C PRO A 72 13.16 24.77 22.87
N ALA A 73 14.43 24.60 23.27
CA ALA A 73 15.00 23.58 24.14
C ALA A 73 14.21 22.27 24.27
N SER A 74 14.66 21.22 23.58
CA SER A 74 14.01 19.91 23.59
C SER A 74 14.72 18.91 24.51
N ARG A 75 13.95 18.02 25.13
CA ARG A 75 14.49 16.82 25.77
C ARG A 75 14.60 15.71 24.73
N GLY A 76 15.75 15.04 24.65
CA GLY A 76 15.96 13.88 23.79
C GLY A 76 16.33 14.22 22.34
N SER A 77 16.15 13.25 21.44
CA SER A 77 16.43 13.34 20.01
C SER A 77 15.19 12.95 19.20
N LEU A 78 15.14 13.38 17.93
CA LEU A 78 14.08 12.95 17.02
C LEU A 78 14.08 11.42 16.83
N THR A 79 15.26 10.78 16.84
CA THR A 79 15.41 9.32 16.80
C THR A 79 14.74 8.65 18.00
N ALA A 80 14.93 9.21 19.22
CA ALA A 80 14.29 8.66 20.42
C ALA A 80 12.75 8.76 20.36
N ILE A 81 12.22 9.81 19.72
CA ILE A 81 10.77 9.91 19.47
C ILE A 81 10.33 8.86 18.46
N GLN A 82 11.10 8.64 17.38
CA GLN A 82 10.81 7.61 16.37
C GLN A 82 10.75 6.21 17.02
N ASP A 83 11.75 5.88 17.84
CA ASP A 83 11.79 4.58 18.53
C ASP A 83 10.57 4.41 19.45
N ARG A 84 10.22 5.46 20.19
CA ARG A 84 9.04 5.46 21.05
C ARG A 84 7.73 5.38 20.24
N ALA A 85 7.64 6.05 19.10
CA ALA A 85 6.48 5.97 18.22
C ALA A 85 6.33 4.55 17.64
N ALA A 86 7.44 3.90 17.28
CA ALA A 86 7.42 2.51 16.83
C ALA A 86 6.90 1.55 17.93
N ASP A 87 7.32 1.74 19.20
CA ASP A 87 6.80 0.98 20.34
C ASP A 87 5.29 1.15 20.50
N TYR A 88 4.78 2.40 20.42
CA TYR A 88 3.36 2.68 20.51
C TYR A 88 2.58 2.08 19.34
N ALA A 89 3.06 2.25 18.10
CA ALA A 89 2.41 1.69 16.92
C ALA A 89 2.35 0.15 16.96
N ALA A 90 3.41 -0.50 17.47
CA ALA A 90 3.45 -1.95 17.62
C ALA A 90 2.45 -2.49 18.67
N ALA A 91 2.07 -1.68 19.65
CA ALA A 91 1.12 -2.05 20.70
C ALA A 91 -0.36 -1.83 20.28
N GLU A 92 -0.62 -1.12 19.18
CA GLU A 92 -1.98 -0.84 18.72
C GLU A 92 -2.47 -1.87 17.70
N THR A 93 -3.76 -2.21 17.78
CA THR A 93 -4.44 -3.00 16.75
C THR A 93 -4.78 -2.12 15.56
N VAL A 94 -4.39 -2.55 14.36
CA VAL A 94 -4.67 -1.82 13.13
C VAL A 94 -6.01 -2.27 12.55
N ALA A 95 -6.90 -1.33 12.27
CA ALA A 95 -8.19 -1.61 11.66
C ALA A 95 -8.03 -2.04 10.19
N VAL A 96 -8.91 -2.93 9.76
CA VAL A 96 -8.97 -3.39 8.37
C VAL A 96 -9.86 -2.45 7.56
N LYS A 97 -9.43 -2.06 6.37
CA LYS A 97 -10.19 -1.20 5.47
C LYS A 97 -11.43 -1.91 4.93
N LYS A 98 -12.50 -1.12 4.78
CA LYS A 98 -13.80 -1.63 4.30
C LYS A 98 -13.69 -2.30 2.93
N GLY A 99 -14.22 -3.51 2.83
CA GLY A 99 -14.25 -4.29 1.59
C GLY A 99 -13.06 -5.24 1.40
N LEU A 100 -12.01 -5.19 2.26
CA LEU A 100 -10.84 -6.04 2.11
C LEU A 100 -11.19 -7.53 2.08
N PHE A 101 -11.88 -8.03 3.09
CA PHE A 101 -12.18 -9.47 3.15
C PHE A 101 -13.09 -9.93 2.02
N ALA A 102 -14.07 -9.11 1.61
CA ALA A 102 -14.90 -9.44 0.47
C ALA A 102 -14.09 -9.56 -0.84
N LEU A 103 -13.10 -8.65 -1.03
CA LEU A 103 -12.17 -8.72 -2.15
C LEU A 103 -11.29 -9.98 -2.07
N LEU A 104 -10.71 -10.26 -0.90
CA LEU A 104 -9.85 -11.43 -0.68
C LEU A 104 -10.61 -12.75 -0.85
N ASP A 105 -11.85 -12.85 -0.37
CA ASP A 105 -12.71 -14.02 -0.57
C ASP A 105 -13.04 -14.23 -2.05
N TRP A 106 -13.27 -13.14 -2.78
CA TRP A 106 -13.54 -13.21 -4.21
C TRP A 106 -12.30 -13.69 -4.98
N VAL A 107 -11.10 -13.12 -4.75
CA VAL A 107 -9.88 -13.55 -5.45
C VAL A 107 -9.55 -15.02 -5.18
N GLN A 108 -9.84 -15.51 -3.96
CA GLN A 108 -9.64 -16.92 -3.62
C GLN A 108 -10.62 -17.83 -4.38
N ARG A 109 -11.90 -17.45 -4.46
CA ARG A 109 -12.92 -18.22 -5.21
C ARG A 109 -12.61 -18.28 -6.70
N GLU A 110 -12.21 -17.15 -7.27
CA GLU A 110 -11.87 -17.03 -8.69
C GLU A 110 -10.43 -17.49 -9.00
N ARG A 111 -9.66 -17.90 -7.97
CA ARG A 111 -8.25 -18.32 -8.08
C ARG A 111 -7.36 -17.26 -8.72
N VAL A 112 -7.63 -15.99 -8.46
CA VAL A 112 -6.78 -14.89 -8.91
C VAL A 112 -5.53 -14.84 -8.03
N PRO A 113 -4.31 -14.92 -8.58
CA PRO A 113 -3.08 -14.74 -7.82
C PRO A 113 -3.01 -13.35 -7.19
N VAL A 114 -2.61 -13.29 -5.90
CA VAL A 114 -2.54 -12.05 -5.12
C VAL A 114 -1.16 -11.84 -4.55
N ALA A 115 -0.61 -10.65 -4.77
CA ALA A 115 0.56 -10.17 -4.02
C ALA A 115 0.22 -8.95 -3.17
N VAL A 116 0.97 -8.78 -2.08
CA VAL A 116 1.06 -7.53 -1.34
C VAL A 116 2.42 -6.91 -1.59
N ALA A 117 2.46 -5.62 -1.94
CA ALA A 117 3.67 -4.86 -2.25
C ALA A 117 3.66 -3.53 -1.47
N SER A 118 4.33 -3.48 -0.32
CA SER A 118 4.36 -2.35 0.60
C SER A 118 5.78 -1.77 0.74
N SER A 119 5.87 -0.46 0.98
CA SER A 119 7.14 0.21 1.31
C SER A 119 7.68 -0.19 2.69
N SER A 120 6.87 -0.80 3.53
CA SER A 120 7.26 -1.34 4.83
C SER A 120 8.18 -2.56 4.69
N PRO A 121 9.05 -2.84 5.66
CA PRO A 121 9.89 -4.04 5.65
C PRO A 121 9.06 -5.33 5.56
N HIS A 122 9.58 -6.34 4.85
CA HIS A 122 8.91 -7.63 4.62
C HIS A 122 8.38 -8.28 5.90
N ALA A 123 9.19 -8.26 6.95
CA ALA A 123 8.81 -8.83 8.25
C ALA A 123 7.59 -8.10 8.85
N THR A 124 7.55 -6.77 8.74
CA THR A 124 6.43 -5.93 9.21
C THR A 124 5.16 -6.24 8.43
N VAL A 125 5.23 -6.30 7.09
CA VAL A 125 4.09 -6.66 6.23
C VAL A 125 3.53 -8.01 6.61
N THR A 126 4.41 -9.01 6.77
CA THR A 126 4.01 -10.37 7.17
C THR A 126 3.30 -10.41 8.52
N ALA A 127 3.82 -9.68 9.51
CA ALA A 127 3.22 -9.60 10.86
C ALA A 127 1.85 -8.93 10.81
N ARG A 128 1.72 -7.78 10.15
CA ARG A 128 0.46 -7.02 10.01
C ARG A 128 -0.62 -7.81 9.28
N LEU A 129 -0.28 -8.48 8.18
CA LEU A 129 -1.24 -9.33 7.44
C LEU A 129 -1.71 -10.53 8.27
N ARG A 130 -0.81 -11.13 9.07
CA ARG A 130 -1.17 -12.21 9.99
C ARG A 130 -2.12 -11.72 11.09
N GLU A 131 -1.81 -10.61 11.73
CA GLU A 131 -2.64 -9.99 12.78
C GLU A 131 -4.03 -9.60 12.26
N ALA A 132 -4.08 -9.05 11.05
CA ALA A 132 -5.33 -8.73 10.37
C ALA A 132 -6.13 -9.96 9.89
N GLY A 133 -5.56 -11.17 9.95
CA GLY A 133 -6.19 -12.39 9.43
C GLY A 133 -6.20 -12.49 7.89
N ALA A 134 -5.48 -11.61 7.20
CA ALA A 134 -5.45 -11.53 5.73
C ALA A 134 -4.35 -12.39 5.08
N GLY A 135 -3.34 -12.84 5.85
CA GLY A 135 -2.13 -13.47 5.32
C GLY A 135 -2.37 -14.76 4.51
N LYS A 136 -3.42 -15.53 4.83
CA LYS A 136 -3.74 -16.79 4.11
C LYS A 136 -4.27 -16.55 2.68
N ALA A 137 -4.75 -15.37 2.38
CA ALA A 137 -5.29 -15.01 1.08
C ALA A 137 -4.24 -14.44 0.12
N VAL A 138 -3.01 -14.20 0.60
CA VAL A 138 -1.91 -13.59 -0.13
C VAL A 138 -0.91 -14.66 -0.55
N ASP A 139 -0.58 -14.73 -1.84
CA ASP A 139 0.36 -15.72 -2.38
C ASP A 139 1.81 -15.24 -2.28
N VAL A 140 2.03 -13.92 -2.41
CA VAL A 140 3.35 -13.29 -2.45
C VAL A 140 3.36 -12.02 -1.61
N ILE A 141 4.42 -11.82 -0.83
CA ILE A 141 4.71 -10.57 -0.13
C ILE A 141 6.00 -9.99 -0.70
N VAL A 142 6.01 -8.70 -0.98
CA VAL A 142 7.20 -7.91 -1.34
C VAL A 142 7.25 -6.68 -0.42
N GLY A 143 8.27 -6.63 0.44
CA GLY A 143 8.55 -5.50 1.30
C GLY A 143 9.48 -4.49 0.65
N GLY A 144 9.59 -3.30 1.24
CA GLY A 144 10.50 -2.27 0.77
C GLY A 144 11.99 -2.67 0.81
N ASP A 145 12.34 -3.59 1.69
CA ASP A 145 13.68 -4.18 1.84
C ASP A 145 13.97 -5.32 0.85
N ASP A 146 12.99 -5.77 0.09
CA ASP A 146 13.15 -6.77 -0.97
C ASP A 146 13.64 -6.18 -2.31
N VAL A 147 13.73 -4.85 -2.43
CA VAL A 147 14.03 -4.15 -3.68
C VAL A 147 15.09 -3.06 -3.49
N ALA A 148 15.82 -2.76 -4.57
CA ALA A 148 16.87 -1.73 -4.53
C ALA A 148 16.28 -0.31 -4.48
N HIS A 149 15.17 -0.08 -5.18
CA HIS A 149 14.53 1.23 -5.24
C HIS A 149 13.06 1.11 -4.85
N GLY A 150 12.65 1.84 -3.81
CA GLY A 150 11.27 1.92 -3.37
C GLY A 150 10.40 2.80 -4.28
N LYS A 151 9.09 2.80 -4.06
CA LYS A 151 8.13 3.70 -4.73
C LYS A 151 8.64 5.15 -4.67
N PRO A 152 8.64 5.92 -5.75
CA PRO A 152 7.90 5.72 -7.01
C PRO A 152 8.62 4.90 -8.10
N ALA A 153 9.78 4.25 -7.82
CA ALA A 153 10.38 3.32 -8.76
C ALA A 153 9.48 2.07 -8.93
N PRO A 154 9.46 1.44 -10.11
CA PRO A 154 8.58 0.32 -10.41
C PRO A 154 9.01 -1.01 -9.78
N ASP A 155 10.19 -1.06 -9.17
CA ASP A 155 10.92 -2.27 -8.76
C ASP A 155 10.04 -3.22 -7.92
N ILE A 156 9.30 -2.66 -6.94
CA ILE A 156 8.48 -3.45 -6.02
C ILE A 156 7.33 -4.17 -6.74
N PHE A 157 6.66 -3.50 -7.66
CA PHE A 157 5.57 -4.10 -8.43
C PHE A 157 6.08 -5.08 -9.47
N LEU A 158 7.22 -4.78 -10.12
CA LEU A 158 7.88 -5.72 -11.03
C LEU A 158 8.35 -6.98 -10.28
N ALA A 159 8.85 -6.84 -9.05
CA ALA A 159 9.21 -7.97 -8.21
C ALA A 159 7.98 -8.81 -7.83
N ALA A 160 6.85 -8.17 -7.50
CA ALA A 160 5.59 -8.86 -7.20
C ALA A 160 5.08 -9.65 -8.41
N ALA A 161 5.00 -9.02 -9.59
CA ALA A 161 4.57 -9.70 -10.82
C ALA A 161 5.47 -10.89 -11.16
N ARG A 162 6.79 -10.71 -11.07
CA ARG A 162 7.77 -11.79 -11.30
C ARG A 162 7.58 -12.96 -10.34
N ARG A 163 7.38 -12.68 -9.04
CA ARG A 163 7.16 -13.75 -8.03
C ARG A 163 5.80 -14.45 -8.23
N LEU A 164 4.79 -13.76 -8.76
CA LEU A 164 3.51 -14.35 -9.17
C LEU A 164 3.60 -15.11 -10.50
N GLY A 165 4.68 -14.94 -11.28
CA GLY A 165 4.82 -15.55 -12.62
C GLY A 165 3.92 -14.88 -13.66
N CYS A 166 3.54 -13.61 -13.48
CA CYS A 166 2.65 -12.87 -14.36
C CYS A 166 3.37 -11.75 -15.10
N GLU A 167 2.93 -11.48 -16.32
CA GLU A 167 3.38 -10.32 -17.09
C GLU A 167 2.84 -9.01 -16.46
N PRO A 168 3.64 -7.95 -16.32
CA PRO A 168 3.17 -6.69 -15.72
C PRO A 168 1.90 -6.13 -16.36
N ARG A 169 1.76 -6.18 -17.67
CA ARG A 169 0.62 -5.63 -18.43
C ARG A 169 -0.74 -6.27 -18.11
N VAL A 170 -0.75 -7.46 -17.51
CA VAL A 170 -1.97 -8.16 -17.08
C VAL A 170 -2.15 -8.12 -15.57
N CYS A 171 -1.35 -7.35 -14.85
CA CYS A 171 -1.51 -7.11 -13.41
C CYS A 171 -2.33 -5.85 -13.16
N VAL A 172 -3.28 -5.94 -12.23
CA VAL A 172 -3.94 -4.79 -11.64
C VAL A 172 -3.23 -4.48 -10.32
N VAL A 173 -2.88 -3.21 -10.12
CA VAL A 173 -2.36 -2.70 -8.85
C VAL A 173 -3.42 -1.84 -8.20
N VAL A 174 -3.70 -2.06 -6.92
CA VAL A 174 -4.56 -1.18 -6.12
C VAL A 174 -3.70 -0.47 -5.10
N GLU A 175 -3.84 0.84 -5.03
CA GLU A 175 -2.95 1.75 -4.31
C GLU A 175 -3.70 2.98 -3.80
N ASP A 176 -3.22 3.57 -2.71
CA ASP A 176 -3.78 4.79 -2.12
C ASP A 176 -2.89 6.02 -2.33
N SER A 177 -1.61 5.83 -2.75
CA SER A 177 -0.56 6.83 -2.72
C SER A 177 -0.09 7.34 -4.09
N ASP A 178 0.44 8.57 -4.09
CA ASP A 178 1.04 9.19 -5.29
C ASP A 178 2.23 8.41 -5.80
N SER A 179 3.10 7.99 -4.88
CA SER A 179 4.30 7.23 -5.19
C SER A 179 3.98 5.86 -5.76
N GLY A 180 2.96 5.19 -5.19
CA GLY A 180 2.54 3.88 -5.66
C GLY A 180 1.83 3.90 -7.01
N ILE A 181 0.92 4.85 -7.25
CA ILE A 181 0.29 5.02 -8.57
C ILE A 181 1.36 5.31 -9.64
N THR A 182 2.36 6.13 -9.30
CA THR A 182 3.47 6.43 -10.21
C THR A 182 4.30 5.18 -10.49
N ALA A 183 4.62 4.40 -9.47
CA ALA A 183 5.37 3.15 -9.59
C ALA A 183 4.60 2.10 -10.42
N ALA A 184 3.30 1.92 -10.18
CA ALA A 184 2.46 0.98 -10.92
C ALA A 184 2.36 1.33 -12.41
N ALA A 185 2.17 2.63 -12.72
CA ALA A 185 2.18 3.11 -14.09
C ALA A 185 3.54 2.92 -14.77
N ALA A 186 4.65 3.19 -14.06
CA ALA A 186 6.01 2.97 -14.55
C ALA A 186 6.32 1.48 -14.78
N ALA A 187 5.69 0.58 -14.01
CA ALA A 187 5.79 -0.87 -14.19
C ALA A 187 4.98 -1.38 -15.40
N GLY A 188 4.19 -0.52 -16.07
CA GLY A 188 3.31 -0.93 -17.18
C GLY A 188 2.09 -1.73 -16.74
N MET A 189 1.69 -1.59 -15.47
CA MET A 189 0.52 -2.26 -14.89
C MET A 189 -0.73 -1.37 -14.98
N THR A 190 -1.88 -1.91 -14.56
CA THR A 190 -3.15 -1.17 -14.53
C THR A 190 -3.40 -0.63 -13.11
N PRO A 191 -3.15 0.66 -12.83
CA PRO A 191 -3.28 1.20 -11.48
C PRO A 191 -4.70 1.61 -11.14
N PHE A 192 -5.21 1.17 -10.00
CA PHE A 192 -6.44 1.61 -9.38
C PHE A 192 -6.09 2.44 -8.15
N LEU A 193 -6.58 3.66 -8.07
CA LEU A 193 -6.39 4.55 -6.93
C LEU A 193 -7.58 4.46 -5.99
N VAL A 194 -7.33 4.11 -4.73
CA VAL A 194 -8.30 4.16 -3.63
C VAL A 194 -7.76 5.11 -2.58
N PRO A 195 -8.06 6.42 -2.62
CA PRO A 195 -7.53 7.37 -1.66
C PRO A 195 -7.85 6.98 -0.22
N ASP A 196 -6.87 7.08 0.67
CA ASP A 196 -7.12 6.85 2.08
C ASP A 196 -8.09 7.91 2.64
N SER A 197 -9.26 7.46 3.10
CA SER A 197 -10.30 8.32 3.68
C SER A 197 -10.06 8.66 5.15
N SER A 198 -9.22 7.90 5.84
CA SER A 198 -8.91 8.08 7.27
C SER A 198 -7.89 9.20 7.49
N MET A 199 -6.96 9.35 6.53
CA MET A 199 -5.97 10.43 6.49
C MET A 199 -6.00 11.11 5.11
N PRO A 200 -7.05 11.94 4.84
CA PRO A 200 -7.24 12.54 3.52
C PRO A 200 -6.05 13.41 3.11
N ARG A 201 -5.58 13.21 1.89
CA ARG A 201 -4.52 14.00 1.27
C ARG A 201 -4.92 14.43 -0.14
N VAL A 202 -4.33 15.52 -0.60
CA VAL A 202 -4.52 16.00 -1.97
C VAL A 202 -3.62 15.21 -2.90
N ILE A 203 -4.22 14.37 -3.74
CA ILE A 203 -3.50 13.64 -4.79
C ILE A 203 -3.40 14.55 -6.03
N PRO A 204 -2.19 14.84 -6.53
CA PRO A 204 -1.98 15.71 -7.67
C PRO A 204 -2.74 15.25 -8.92
N ALA A 205 -3.27 16.19 -9.70
CA ALA A 205 -4.03 15.88 -10.91
C ALA A 205 -3.23 15.02 -11.90
N ALA A 206 -1.92 15.26 -12.03
CA ALA A 206 -1.04 14.46 -12.88
C ALA A 206 -0.92 12.99 -12.45
N VAL A 207 -1.01 12.71 -11.14
CA VAL A 207 -1.02 11.34 -10.59
C VAL A 207 -2.39 10.70 -10.80
N ARG A 208 -3.46 11.43 -10.51
CA ARG A 208 -4.84 10.97 -10.76
C ARG A 208 -5.05 10.57 -12.22
N ALA A 209 -4.42 11.31 -13.15
CA ALA A 209 -4.49 11.00 -14.59
C ALA A 209 -3.77 9.70 -14.99
N ARG A 210 -2.85 9.18 -14.16
CA ARG A 210 -2.20 7.88 -14.38
C ARG A 210 -3.04 6.71 -13.89
N ALA A 211 -3.95 6.95 -12.96
CA ALA A 211 -4.85 5.91 -12.47
C ALA A 211 -5.84 5.52 -13.56
N TYR A 212 -5.96 4.23 -13.83
CA TYR A 212 -6.98 3.69 -14.73
C TYR A 212 -8.39 3.87 -14.14
N ARG A 213 -8.52 3.73 -12.81
CA ARG A 213 -9.73 4.00 -12.04
C ARG A 213 -9.38 4.71 -10.74
N ILE A 214 -10.31 5.52 -10.28
CA ILE A 214 -10.31 6.09 -8.93
C ILE A 214 -11.57 5.55 -8.27
N CYS A 215 -11.39 4.80 -7.18
CA CYS A 215 -12.45 4.14 -6.44
C CYS A 215 -12.55 4.73 -5.04
N GLU A 216 -13.71 4.66 -4.43
CA GLU A 216 -13.94 5.13 -3.06
C GLU A 216 -13.53 4.09 -2.00
N SER A 217 -13.45 2.81 -2.38
CA SER A 217 -13.14 1.72 -1.46
C SER A 217 -12.73 0.43 -2.20
N LEU A 218 -12.18 -0.53 -1.45
CA LEU A 218 -11.92 -1.89 -1.97
C LEU A 218 -13.22 -2.63 -2.38
N ALA A 219 -14.37 -2.25 -1.84
CA ALA A 219 -15.65 -2.80 -2.29
C ALA A 219 -15.98 -2.38 -3.72
N GLU A 220 -15.74 -1.11 -4.09
CA GLU A 220 -15.91 -0.66 -5.47
C GLU A 220 -14.89 -1.29 -6.42
N VAL A 221 -13.65 -1.50 -5.95
CA VAL A 221 -12.65 -2.27 -6.71
C VAL A 221 -13.17 -3.68 -7.01
N LEU A 222 -13.74 -4.37 -6.01
CA LEU A 222 -14.34 -5.68 -6.19
C LEU A 222 -15.47 -5.67 -7.23
N ASP A 223 -16.38 -4.68 -7.17
CA ASP A 223 -17.49 -4.56 -8.12
C ASP A 223 -16.99 -4.42 -9.57
N ILE A 224 -15.90 -3.67 -9.78
CA ILE A 224 -15.29 -3.49 -11.09
C ILE A 224 -14.58 -4.76 -11.56
N LEU A 225 -13.77 -5.37 -10.69
CA LEU A 225 -12.97 -6.55 -11.04
C LEU A 225 -13.84 -7.78 -11.27
N SER A 226 -14.91 -7.97 -10.50
CA SER A 226 -15.83 -9.10 -10.64
C SER A 226 -16.63 -9.08 -11.94
N ALA A 227 -16.75 -7.90 -12.57
CA ALA A 227 -17.38 -7.73 -13.87
C ALA A 227 -16.41 -7.88 -15.06
N ALA A 228 -15.09 -8.04 -14.79
CA ALA A 228 -14.05 -8.14 -15.81
C ALA A 228 -13.67 -9.61 -16.06
N PRO A 229 -13.23 -9.97 -17.29
CA PRO A 229 -12.71 -11.30 -17.55
C PRO A 229 -11.38 -11.54 -16.82
N VAL A 230 -11.33 -12.62 -16.03
CA VAL A 230 -10.09 -13.12 -15.43
C VAL A 230 -9.42 -14.07 -16.42
N VAL A 231 -8.19 -13.77 -16.82
CA VAL A 231 -7.40 -14.67 -17.69
C VAL A 231 -6.49 -15.50 -16.82
N LEU A 232 -6.93 -16.72 -16.50
CA LEU A 232 -6.07 -17.70 -15.84
C LEU A 232 -5.02 -18.18 -16.87
N GLY A 233 -3.79 -17.67 -16.77
CA GLY A 233 -2.67 -18.13 -17.61
C GLY A 233 -1.89 -17.08 -18.40
N GLY A 234 -1.85 -15.83 -17.97
CA GLY A 234 -0.91 -14.82 -18.50
C GLY A 234 0.54 -15.14 -18.11
N ARG A 235 1.07 -16.28 -18.59
CA ARG A 235 2.39 -16.82 -18.20
C ARG A 235 3.52 -16.08 -18.91
N SER A 236 4.56 -15.71 -18.15
CA SER A 236 5.88 -15.50 -18.73
C SER A 236 6.44 -16.85 -19.21
N PRO A 237 7.05 -16.92 -20.38
CA PRO A 237 7.70 -18.14 -20.84
C PRO A 237 8.79 -18.55 -19.86
N GLY A 238 8.64 -19.71 -19.20
CA GLY A 238 9.67 -20.33 -18.38
C GLY A 238 9.47 -20.36 -16.87
N HIS A 239 8.39 -19.77 -16.31
CA HIS A 239 8.11 -19.90 -14.88
C HIS A 239 6.70 -20.46 -14.65
N PRO A 240 6.54 -21.51 -13.81
CA PRO A 240 5.20 -21.95 -13.41
C PRO A 240 4.59 -20.86 -12.52
N CYS A 241 3.41 -20.37 -12.89
CA CYS A 241 2.56 -19.61 -11.97
C CYS A 241 2.35 -20.50 -10.72
N VAL A 242 2.60 -19.96 -9.53
CA VAL A 242 2.41 -20.68 -8.25
C VAL A 242 0.91 -20.82 -8.02
N LEU A 243 0.27 -21.72 -8.79
CA LEU A 243 -1.05 -22.24 -8.51
C LEU A 243 -0.89 -23.67 -7.99
N ALA A 244 -0.39 -23.79 -6.80
CA ALA A 244 -0.48 -25.03 -6.03
C ALA A 244 -0.93 -24.66 -4.61
N ARG A 245 -2.22 -24.35 -4.47
CA ARG A 245 -2.88 -24.61 -3.19
C ARG A 245 -3.58 -25.95 -3.31
N PRO A 246 -3.36 -26.89 -2.33
CA PRO A 246 -4.10 -28.13 -2.29
C PRO A 246 -5.59 -27.91 -2.08
#